data_91bf02aae230494aaa6759987beb2a92
#
_entry.id   91bf02aae230494aaa6759987beb2a92
#
_cell.length_a   1.000
_cell.length_b   1.000
_cell.length_c   1.000
_cell.angle_alpha   90.00
_cell.angle_beta   90.00
_cell.angle_gamma   90.00
#
_symmetry.space_group_name_H-M   'P 1'
#
loop_
_entity.id
_entity.type
_entity.pdbx_description
1 polymer ?
#
loop_
_entity_poly.entity_id
_entity_poly.type
_entity_poly.pdbx_seq_one_letter_code
_entity_poly.pdbx_strand_id
1 'polypeptide(L)'
;MTAARVLVTGGAGFIGSHACKALDAAGFTPVTLDNLCTGNRQDVRWGPFVEADVRDTAAVEQALETHRIDAVMHFAAFAYVGESVAKPSEYYDNNVRGILSLLQACRNRGVDKIVFSSSCATYGIPEVLPITEDAPQAPINPYGRTKLIGEQMLRDFASAYGMRHVILRYFNACGADPEGELSEKHDPETHLIPLALMAAGGRLDRLDIYGDDYPTPDGTCIRDY
;
A
#
# COMPACT_ATOMS: atom_id res chain seq x y z
N MET A 1 26.44 -14.81 -7.23
CA MET A 1 25.99 -13.61 -6.49
C MET A 1 24.80 -14.06 -5.67
N THR A 2 24.73 -13.73 -4.38
CA THR A 2 23.54 -14.02 -3.55
C THR A 2 22.39 -13.13 -4.04
N ALA A 3 21.16 -13.69 -4.09
CA ALA A 3 19.96 -12.94 -4.44
C ALA A 3 19.79 -11.73 -3.50
N ALA A 4 19.45 -10.57 -4.05
CA ALA A 4 19.17 -9.40 -3.22
C ALA A 4 17.88 -9.61 -2.40
N ARG A 5 17.90 -9.13 -1.16
CA ARG A 5 16.81 -9.33 -0.19
C ARG A 5 15.98 -8.07 -0.04
N VAL A 6 14.68 -8.21 -0.18
CA VAL A 6 13.74 -7.09 -0.17
C VAL A 6 12.77 -7.26 1.00
N LEU A 7 12.78 -6.32 1.95
CA LEU A 7 11.76 -6.27 2.98
C LEU A 7 10.45 -5.74 2.39
N VAL A 8 9.38 -6.53 2.49
CA VAL A 8 8.04 -6.15 2.02
C VAL A 8 7.16 -5.94 3.24
N THR A 9 6.99 -4.69 3.66
CA THR A 9 6.07 -4.37 4.76
C THR A 9 4.65 -4.35 4.24
N GLY A 10 3.71 -4.93 4.99
CA GLY A 10 2.36 -5.19 4.47
C GLY A 10 2.34 -6.36 3.47
N GLY A 11 3.33 -7.25 3.55
CA GLY A 11 3.48 -8.37 2.60
C GLY A 11 2.46 -9.50 2.76
N ALA A 12 1.62 -9.46 3.80
CA ALA A 12 0.48 -10.36 3.98
C ALA A 12 -0.83 -9.79 3.42
N GLY A 13 -0.82 -8.52 2.96
CA GLY A 13 -1.95 -7.88 2.28
C GLY A 13 -2.01 -8.20 0.78
N PHE A 14 -3.07 -7.73 0.11
CA PHE A 14 -3.32 -8.02 -1.31
C PHE A 14 -2.13 -7.63 -2.21
N ILE A 15 -1.77 -6.35 -2.26
CA ILE A 15 -0.68 -5.87 -3.14
C ILE A 15 0.68 -6.45 -2.69
N GLY A 16 0.93 -6.47 -1.37
CA GLY A 16 2.21 -6.91 -0.83
C GLY A 16 2.51 -8.39 -1.10
N SER A 17 1.51 -9.27 -1.00
CA SER A 17 1.68 -10.70 -1.29
C SER A 17 1.96 -10.97 -2.77
N HIS A 18 1.28 -10.25 -3.67
CA HIS A 18 1.58 -10.30 -5.11
C HIS A 18 2.98 -9.78 -5.42
N ALA A 19 3.42 -8.70 -4.73
CA ALA A 19 4.79 -8.21 -4.85
C ALA A 19 5.82 -9.24 -4.36
N CYS A 20 5.55 -9.95 -3.25
CA CYS A 20 6.42 -11.04 -2.79
C CYS A 20 6.54 -12.16 -3.82
N LYS A 21 5.42 -12.60 -4.43
CA LYS A 21 5.43 -13.59 -5.51
C LYS A 21 6.26 -13.12 -6.71
N ALA A 22 6.04 -11.89 -7.15
CA ALA A 22 6.77 -11.32 -8.29
C ALA A 22 8.27 -11.17 -8.02
N LEU A 23 8.66 -10.77 -6.81
CA LEU A 23 10.06 -10.68 -6.39
C LEU A 23 10.74 -12.06 -6.41
N ASP A 24 10.09 -13.09 -5.86
CA ASP A 24 10.62 -14.45 -5.85
C ASP A 24 10.80 -14.98 -7.28
N ALA A 25 9.79 -14.81 -8.13
CA ALA A 25 9.87 -15.18 -9.55
C ALA A 25 10.98 -14.44 -10.32
N ALA A 26 11.31 -13.20 -9.90
CA ALA A 26 12.40 -12.41 -10.46
C ALA A 26 13.78 -12.73 -9.85
N GLY A 27 13.89 -13.71 -8.95
CA GLY A 27 15.14 -14.16 -8.34
C GLY A 27 15.61 -13.29 -7.16
N PHE A 28 14.74 -12.45 -6.60
CA PHE A 28 14.95 -11.78 -5.30
C PHE A 28 14.50 -12.69 -4.16
N THR A 29 14.93 -12.36 -2.95
CA THR A 29 14.39 -13.00 -1.75
C THR A 29 13.50 -12.00 -1.01
N PRO A 30 12.16 -12.10 -1.11
CA PRO A 30 11.27 -11.26 -0.31
C PRO A 30 11.32 -11.68 1.16
N VAL A 31 11.23 -10.71 2.05
CA VAL A 31 11.06 -10.93 3.50
C VAL A 31 9.80 -10.15 3.89
N THR A 32 8.75 -10.86 4.27
CA THR A 32 7.49 -10.24 4.66
C THR A 32 7.58 -9.73 6.10
N LEU A 33 7.24 -8.44 6.32
CA LEU A 33 6.96 -7.88 7.65
C LEU A 33 5.51 -7.42 7.68
N ASP A 34 4.72 -7.96 8.61
CA ASP A 34 3.28 -7.66 8.73
C ASP A 34 2.82 -7.93 10.16
N ASN A 35 1.89 -7.14 10.67
CA ASN A 35 1.28 -7.35 11.99
C ASN A 35 -0.05 -8.13 11.92
N LEU A 36 -0.45 -8.53 10.72
CA LEU A 36 -1.65 -9.31 10.41
C LEU A 36 -2.99 -8.66 10.86
N CYS A 37 -3.00 -7.34 11.09
CA CYS A 37 -4.25 -6.66 11.47
C CYS A 37 -5.31 -6.64 10.36
N THR A 38 -4.87 -6.67 9.09
CA THR A 38 -5.72 -6.80 7.90
C THR A 38 -5.18 -7.82 6.91
N GLY A 39 -3.91 -8.19 7.03
CA GLY A 39 -3.24 -9.17 6.18
C GLY A 39 -3.58 -10.61 6.55
N ASN A 40 -3.44 -11.51 5.58
CA ASN A 40 -3.69 -12.94 5.75
C ASN A 40 -2.38 -13.72 5.89
N ARG A 41 -2.18 -14.40 6.99
CA ARG A 41 -1.00 -15.27 7.20
C ARG A 41 -0.83 -16.34 6.11
N GLN A 42 -1.93 -16.81 5.53
CA GLN A 42 -1.94 -17.80 4.45
C GLN A 42 -1.34 -17.31 3.13
N ASP A 43 -1.34 -16.00 2.90
CA ASP A 43 -0.81 -15.37 1.69
C ASP A 43 0.69 -15.06 1.80
N VAL A 44 1.31 -15.31 2.97
CA VAL A 44 2.77 -15.27 3.18
C VAL A 44 3.37 -16.60 2.77
N ARG A 45 3.78 -16.73 1.52
CA ARG A 45 4.27 -17.97 0.93
C ARG A 45 5.71 -17.89 0.43
N TRP A 46 6.17 -16.71 0.09
CA TRP A 46 7.49 -16.48 -0.50
C TRP A 46 8.42 -15.82 0.52
N GLY A 47 9.47 -16.55 0.89
CA GLY A 47 10.51 -16.08 1.80
C GLY A 47 10.15 -16.08 3.29
N PRO A 48 11.04 -15.55 4.15
CA PRO A 48 10.84 -15.45 5.58
C PRO A 48 9.70 -14.50 5.96
N PHE A 49 9.10 -14.76 7.13
CA PHE A 49 8.08 -13.92 7.74
C PHE A 49 8.54 -13.35 9.08
N VAL A 50 8.30 -12.08 9.28
CA VAL A 50 8.51 -11.34 10.53
C VAL A 50 7.15 -10.76 10.94
N GLU A 51 6.57 -11.29 12.01
CA GLU A 51 5.37 -10.73 12.60
C GLU A 51 5.75 -9.53 13.48
N ALA A 52 5.52 -8.33 12.97
CA ALA A 52 5.85 -7.09 13.66
C ALA A 52 5.03 -5.92 13.13
N ASP A 53 4.86 -4.90 13.97
CA ASP A 53 4.25 -3.64 13.59
C ASP A 53 5.31 -2.69 13.00
N VAL A 54 5.01 -2.09 11.87
CA VAL A 54 5.93 -1.14 11.20
C VAL A 54 6.20 0.10 12.06
N ARG A 55 5.35 0.40 13.04
CA ARG A 55 5.53 1.50 14.03
C ARG A 55 6.55 1.18 15.11
N ASP A 56 6.96 -0.08 15.24
CA ASP A 56 8.05 -0.50 16.13
C ASP A 56 9.39 -0.42 15.41
N THR A 57 10.07 0.70 15.56
CA THR A 57 11.36 0.96 14.93
C THR A 57 12.39 -0.11 15.27
N ALA A 58 12.41 -0.61 16.51
CA ALA A 58 13.39 -1.59 16.95
C ALA A 58 13.14 -2.96 16.28
N ALA A 59 11.87 -3.37 16.16
CA ALA A 59 11.51 -4.60 15.46
C ALA A 59 11.84 -4.51 13.95
N VAL A 60 11.60 -3.35 13.32
CA VAL A 60 11.99 -3.12 11.92
C VAL A 60 13.51 -3.18 11.76
N GLU A 61 14.28 -2.50 12.63
CA GLU A 61 15.75 -2.55 12.60
C GLU A 61 16.28 -3.98 12.75
N GLN A 62 15.70 -4.76 13.66
CA GLN A 62 16.07 -6.17 13.83
C GLN A 62 15.80 -6.99 12.57
N ALA A 63 14.66 -6.77 11.91
CA ALA A 63 14.32 -7.43 10.65
C ALA A 63 15.33 -7.08 9.54
N LEU A 64 15.66 -5.80 9.39
CA LEU A 64 16.64 -5.31 8.41
C LEU A 64 18.01 -5.98 8.61
N GLU A 65 18.50 -6.07 9.85
CA GLU A 65 19.80 -6.65 10.20
C GLU A 65 19.78 -8.17 10.06
N THR A 66 18.81 -8.87 10.69
CA THR A 66 18.73 -10.33 10.71
C THR A 66 18.66 -10.90 9.30
N HIS A 67 17.87 -10.28 8.44
CA HIS A 67 17.69 -10.73 7.07
C HIS A 67 18.63 -10.06 6.06
N ARG A 68 19.53 -9.16 6.49
CA ARG A 68 20.49 -8.46 5.62
C ARG A 68 19.79 -7.83 4.41
N ILE A 69 18.84 -6.95 4.67
CA ILE A 69 17.97 -6.36 3.66
C ILE A 69 18.72 -5.34 2.79
N ASP A 70 18.55 -5.42 1.48
CA ASP A 70 19.17 -4.54 0.48
C ASP A 70 18.22 -3.40 0.03
N ALA A 71 16.90 -3.61 0.14
CA ALA A 71 15.89 -2.65 -0.27
C ALA A 71 14.56 -2.91 0.47
N VAL A 72 13.67 -1.93 0.47
CA VAL A 72 12.34 -2.02 1.08
C VAL A 72 11.26 -1.72 0.05
N MET A 73 10.16 -2.49 0.07
CA MET A 73 8.89 -2.14 -0.54
C MET A 73 7.85 -1.95 0.57
N HIS A 74 7.31 -0.73 0.67
CA HIS A 74 6.43 -0.36 1.78
C HIS A 74 4.97 -0.30 1.33
N PHE A 75 4.19 -1.34 1.70
CA PHE A 75 2.76 -1.44 1.46
C PHE A 75 1.92 -1.35 2.75
N ALA A 76 2.53 -1.52 3.92
CA ALA A 76 1.83 -1.48 5.20
C ALA A 76 1.15 -0.12 5.43
N ALA A 77 -0.17 -0.08 5.32
CA ALA A 77 -0.98 1.10 5.55
C ALA A 77 -2.46 0.73 5.68
N PHE A 78 -3.22 1.53 6.42
CA PHE A 78 -4.68 1.55 6.30
C PHE A 78 -5.06 2.29 5.02
N ALA A 79 -6.02 1.76 4.24
CA ALA A 79 -6.31 2.20 2.89
C ALA A 79 -7.77 2.58 2.61
N TYR A 80 -8.69 2.42 3.57
CA TYR A 80 -10.10 2.73 3.37
C TYR A 80 -10.39 4.22 3.53
N VAL A 81 -10.71 4.88 2.40
CA VAL A 81 -10.96 6.34 2.34
C VAL A 81 -12.09 6.75 3.30
N GLY A 82 -13.23 6.06 3.26
CA GLY A 82 -14.38 6.36 4.14
C GLY A 82 -14.04 6.21 5.62
N GLU A 83 -13.33 5.14 6.00
CA GLU A 83 -12.89 4.93 7.37
C GLU A 83 -11.92 6.02 7.83
N SER A 84 -11.04 6.50 6.96
CA SER A 84 -10.10 7.57 7.29
C SER A 84 -10.78 8.86 7.72
N VAL A 85 -11.98 9.14 7.19
CA VAL A 85 -12.79 10.31 7.58
C VAL A 85 -13.39 10.12 8.97
N ALA A 86 -13.85 8.90 9.28
CA ALA A 86 -14.44 8.58 10.57
C ALA A 86 -13.39 8.40 11.69
N LYS A 87 -12.19 7.90 11.35
CA LYS A 87 -11.13 7.54 12.29
C LYS A 87 -9.77 8.14 11.91
N PRO A 88 -9.64 9.46 11.72
CA PRO A 88 -8.41 10.06 11.20
C PRO A 88 -7.19 9.81 12.10
N SER A 89 -7.37 9.76 13.43
CA SER A 89 -6.28 9.50 14.38
C SER A 89 -5.58 8.16 14.12
N GLU A 90 -6.35 7.11 13.85
CA GLU A 90 -5.83 5.77 13.56
C GLU A 90 -5.01 5.77 12.26
N TYR A 91 -5.47 6.50 11.24
CA TYR A 91 -4.77 6.64 9.96
C TYR A 91 -3.46 7.42 10.09
N TYR A 92 -3.43 8.50 10.87
CA TYR A 92 -2.18 9.23 11.10
C TYR A 92 -1.19 8.41 11.94
N ASP A 93 -1.65 7.73 12.99
CA ASP A 93 -0.76 6.88 13.79
C ASP A 93 -0.21 5.71 12.97
N ASN A 94 -1.06 4.99 12.24
CA ASN A 94 -0.61 3.84 11.47
C ASN A 94 0.25 4.25 10.26
N ASN A 95 -0.24 5.16 9.42
CA ASN A 95 0.40 5.43 8.13
C ASN A 95 1.57 6.40 8.28
N VAL A 96 1.41 7.51 9.03
CA VAL A 96 2.46 8.54 9.12
C VAL A 96 3.55 8.14 10.11
N ARG A 97 3.17 7.67 11.30
CA ARG A 97 4.15 7.15 12.25
C ARG A 97 4.84 5.89 11.73
N GLY A 98 4.09 5.02 11.02
CA GLY A 98 4.63 3.80 10.42
C GLY A 98 5.73 4.08 9.41
N ILE A 99 5.50 4.98 8.45
CA ILE A 99 6.55 5.34 7.50
C ILE A 99 7.71 6.06 8.17
N LEU A 100 7.48 6.94 9.13
CA LEU A 100 8.57 7.60 9.87
C LEU A 100 9.46 6.58 10.58
N SER A 101 8.86 5.62 11.28
CA SER A 101 9.55 4.53 11.95
C SER A 101 10.40 3.71 10.98
N LEU A 102 9.81 3.34 9.84
CA LEU A 102 10.53 2.60 8.77
C LEU A 102 11.72 3.38 8.23
N LEU A 103 11.55 4.67 7.93
CA LEU A 103 12.61 5.53 7.41
C LEU A 103 13.77 5.69 8.42
N GLN A 104 13.44 5.82 9.71
CA GLN A 104 14.44 5.87 10.79
C GLN A 104 15.22 4.55 10.89
N ALA A 105 14.52 3.41 10.85
CA ALA A 105 15.14 2.09 10.87
C ALA A 105 16.06 1.88 9.66
N CYS A 106 15.60 2.22 8.46
CA CYS A 106 16.40 2.14 7.24
C CYS A 106 17.68 2.99 7.32
N ARG A 107 17.55 4.25 7.78
CA ARG A 107 18.70 5.14 8.00
C ARG A 107 19.69 4.53 8.99
N ASN A 108 19.22 4.04 10.13
CA ASN A 108 20.07 3.50 11.19
C ASN A 108 20.81 2.23 10.74
N ARG A 109 20.25 1.46 9.81
CA ARG A 109 20.83 0.20 9.30
C ARG A 109 21.48 0.33 7.91
N GLY A 110 21.51 1.54 7.34
CA GLY A 110 22.17 1.81 6.06
C GLY A 110 21.41 1.24 4.84
N VAL A 111 20.11 0.99 4.96
CA VAL A 111 19.25 0.59 3.83
C VAL A 111 18.73 1.85 3.15
N ASP A 112 19.19 2.11 1.94
CA ASP A 112 18.99 3.38 1.23
C ASP A 112 17.99 3.31 0.04
N LYS A 113 17.37 2.16 -0.19
CA LYS A 113 16.46 1.95 -1.34
C LYS A 113 15.05 1.65 -0.87
N ILE A 114 14.09 2.49 -1.23
CA ILE A 114 12.69 2.33 -0.84
C ILE A 114 11.78 2.50 -2.04
N VAL A 115 10.85 1.57 -2.22
CA VAL A 115 9.66 1.71 -3.06
C VAL A 115 8.46 1.95 -2.14
N PHE A 116 7.76 3.04 -2.34
CA PHE A 116 6.63 3.46 -1.52
C PHE A 116 5.31 3.34 -2.26
N SER A 117 4.39 2.59 -1.68
CA SER A 117 2.99 2.53 -2.10
C SER A 117 2.27 3.82 -1.70
N SER A 118 2.24 4.78 -2.61
CA SER A 118 1.41 5.98 -2.49
C SER A 118 0.02 5.73 -3.10
N SER A 119 -0.69 6.76 -3.49
CA SER A 119 -2.06 6.66 -4.01
C SER A 119 -2.40 7.87 -4.91
N CYS A 120 -3.27 7.67 -5.88
CA CYS A 120 -3.92 8.75 -6.62
C CYS A 120 -4.72 9.70 -5.71
N ALA A 121 -5.13 9.25 -4.53
CA ALA A 121 -5.83 10.08 -3.54
C ALA A 121 -5.01 11.32 -3.08
N THR A 122 -3.71 11.34 -3.36
CA THR A 122 -2.85 12.52 -3.11
C THR A 122 -3.19 13.69 -4.03
N TYR A 123 -3.74 13.45 -5.22
CA TYR A 123 -4.09 14.51 -6.18
C TYR A 123 -5.39 15.25 -5.79
N GLY A 124 -6.30 14.57 -5.06
CA GLY A 124 -7.61 15.12 -4.76
C GLY A 124 -8.52 15.16 -6.00
N ILE A 125 -9.10 16.34 -6.29
CA ILE A 125 -9.92 16.57 -7.48
C ILE A 125 -9.05 17.27 -8.53
N PRO A 126 -8.64 16.57 -9.60
CA PRO A 126 -7.78 17.15 -10.62
C PRO A 126 -8.54 18.12 -11.51
N GLU A 127 -7.88 19.21 -11.92
CA GLU A 127 -8.44 20.18 -12.87
C GLU A 127 -8.22 19.75 -14.33
N VAL A 128 -7.19 18.95 -14.59
CA VAL A 128 -6.78 18.51 -15.93
C VAL A 128 -6.67 17.01 -16.00
N LEU A 129 -7.18 16.43 -17.07
CA LEU A 129 -7.11 15.00 -17.39
C LEU A 129 -6.43 14.77 -18.75
N PRO A 130 -5.61 13.71 -18.90
CA PRO A 130 -5.22 12.73 -17.87
C PRO A 130 -4.30 13.33 -16.81
N ILE A 131 -4.33 12.77 -15.60
CA ILE A 131 -3.47 13.18 -14.47
C ILE A 131 -2.03 12.78 -14.79
N THR A 132 -1.10 13.74 -14.70
CA THR A 132 0.34 13.50 -14.82
C THR A 132 1.01 13.48 -13.45
N GLU A 133 2.26 12.96 -13.34
CA GLU A 133 2.95 12.85 -12.05
C GLU A 133 3.27 14.21 -11.40
N ASP A 134 3.36 15.28 -12.20
CA ASP A 134 3.61 16.66 -11.77
C ASP A 134 2.32 17.46 -11.48
N ALA A 135 1.14 16.84 -11.66
CA ALA A 135 -0.14 17.46 -11.29
C ALA A 135 -0.15 17.87 -9.81
N PRO A 136 -0.80 19.00 -9.46
CA PRO A 136 -0.90 19.46 -8.07
C PRO A 136 -1.48 18.40 -7.14
N GLN A 137 -0.87 18.23 -5.94
CA GLN A 137 -1.34 17.31 -4.93
C GLN A 137 -2.14 18.07 -3.87
N ALA A 138 -3.45 17.86 -3.82
CA ALA A 138 -4.39 18.50 -2.90
C ALA A 138 -5.39 17.48 -2.33
N PRO A 139 -4.96 16.54 -1.47
CA PRO A 139 -5.80 15.46 -0.99
C PRO A 139 -6.99 15.97 -0.20
N ILE A 140 -8.19 15.44 -0.48
CA ILE A 140 -9.46 15.86 0.12
C ILE A 140 -9.87 15.00 1.34
N ASN A 141 -9.13 13.93 1.66
CA ASN A 141 -9.41 13.04 2.78
C ASN A 141 -8.15 12.71 3.59
N PRO A 142 -8.29 12.23 4.86
CA PRO A 142 -7.15 11.92 5.71
C PRO A 142 -6.23 10.84 5.14
N TYR A 143 -6.76 9.80 4.49
CA TYR A 143 -5.95 8.77 3.84
C TYR A 143 -5.00 9.38 2.80
N GLY A 144 -5.53 10.17 1.85
CA GLY A 144 -4.71 10.87 0.86
C GLY A 144 -3.66 11.79 1.48
N ARG A 145 -4.03 12.49 2.58
CA ARG A 145 -3.06 13.32 3.33
C ARG A 145 -1.94 12.50 3.93
N THR A 146 -2.24 11.33 4.52
CA THR A 146 -1.17 10.46 5.08
C THR A 146 -0.21 9.96 4.00
N LYS A 147 -0.71 9.65 2.80
CA LYS A 147 0.14 9.26 1.67
C LYS A 147 1.01 10.42 1.18
N LEU A 148 0.43 11.62 1.03
CA LEU A 148 1.21 12.83 0.66
C LEU A 148 2.30 13.15 1.68
N ILE A 149 2.01 13.06 2.98
CA ILE A 149 3.00 13.26 4.05
C ILE A 149 4.13 12.21 3.91
N GLY A 150 3.80 10.96 3.61
CA GLY A 150 4.79 9.91 3.35
C GLY A 150 5.71 10.24 2.18
N GLU A 151 5.17 10.77 1.06
CA GLU A 151 5.96 11.23 -0.07
C GLU A 151 6.89 12.40 0.31
N GLN A 152 6.40 13.35 1.11
CA GLN A 152 7.20 14.49 1.58
C GLN A 152 8.35 14.00 2.46
N MET A 153 8.09 13.11 3.43
CA MET A 153 9.13 12.51 4.27
C MET A 153 10.20 11.82 3.43
N LEU A 154 9.83 11.04 2.41
CA LEU A 154 10.78 10.38 1.51
C LEU A 154 11.68 11.38 0.79
N ARG A 155 11.14 12.48 0.29
CA ARG A 155 11.92 13.55 -0.36
C ARG A 155 12.88 14.23 0.62
N ASP A 156 12.45 14.48 1.86
CA ASP A 156 13.29 15.06 2.91
C ASP A 156 14.42 14.11 3.29
N PHE A 157 14.13 12.81 3.47
CA PHE A 157 15.14 11.79 3.77
C PHE A 157 16.11 11.59 2.59
N ALA A 158 15.63 11.68 1.34
CA ALA A 158 16.49 11.65 0.17
C ALA A 158 17.47 12.83 0.16
N SER A 159 16.97 14.03 0.41
CA SER A 159 17.78 15.25 0.46
C SER A 159 18.81 15.24 1.60
N ALA A 160 18.38 14.82 2.79
CA ALA A 160 19.21 14.88 3.99
C ALA A 160 20.21 13.72 4.13
N TYR A 161 19.84 12.52 3.66
CA TYR A 161 20.57 11.27 3.93
C TYR A 161 20.91 10.48 2.68
N GLY A 162 20.60 10.99 1.47
CA GLY A 162 20.91 10.30 0.21
C GLY A 162 20.05 9.08 -0.06
N MET A 163 18.89 8.94 0.58
CA MET A 163 17.97 7.83 0.40
C MET A 163 17.36 7.85 -1.00
N ARG A 164 17.43 6.72 -1.70
CA ARG A 164 16.84 6.55 -3.04
C ARG A 164 15.44 6.02 -2.92
N HIS A 165 14.49 6.65 -3.62
CA HIS A 165 13.11 6.22 -3.52
C HIS A 165 12.41 6.19 -4.89
N VAL A 166 11.40 5.34 -4.97
CA VAL A 166 10.37 5.34 -6.01
C VAL A 166 9.02 5.45 -5.34
N ILE A 167 8.17 6.34 -5.84
CA ILE A 167 6.82 6.56 -5.31
C ILE A 167 5.84 6.08 -6.37
N LEU A 168 4.99 5.12 -6.01
CA LEU A 168 3.97 4.55 -6.90
C LEU A 168 2.60 5.06 -6.46
N ARG A 169 1.94 5.88 -7.30
CA ARG A 169 0.59 6.40 -7.04
C ARG A 169 -0.42 5.55 -7.76
N TYR A 170 -0.91 4.51 -7.07
CA TYR A 170 -1.92 3.62 -7.62
C TYR A 170 -3.27 4.32 -7.69
N PHE A 171 -4.04 3.94 -8.70
CA PHE A 171 -5.48 4.19 -8.78
C PHE A 171 -6.21 3.00 -8.15
N ASN A 172 -6.92 2.20 -8.95
CA ASN A 172 -7.62 1.02 -8.45
C ASN A 172 -6.83 -0.24 -8.79
N ALA A 173 -6.13 -0.79 -7.80
CA ALA A 173 -5.49 -2.09 -7.95
C ALA A 173 -6.55 -3.19 -7.86
N CYS A 174 -6.65 -4.04 -8.86
CA CYS A 174 -7.61 -5.15 -8.90
C CYS A 174 -7.03 -6.35 -9.62
N GLY A 175 -7.69 -7.48 -9.50
CA GLY A 175 -7.34 -8.71 -10.18
C GLY A 175 -7.03 -9.87 -9.25
N ALA A 176 -6.81 -11.03 -9.83
CA ALA A 176 -6.39 -12.22 -9.13
C ALA A 176 -5.12 -12.78 -9.78
N ASP A 177 -4.37 -13.53 -9.00
CA ASP A 177 -3.21 -14.26 -9.50
C ASP A 177 -3.64 -15.29 -10.58
N PRO A 178 -3.02 -15.30 -11.77
CA PRO A 178 -3.39 -16.23 -12.84
C PRO A 178 -3.25 -17.70 -12.45
N GLU A 179 -2.37 -18.03 -11.51
CA GLU A 179 -2.15 -19.37 -11.00
C GLU A 179 -3.12 -19.74 -9.85
N GLY A 180 -3.98 -18.79 -9.43
CA GLY A 180 -4.97 -19.00 -8.37
C GLY A 180 -4.42 -19.10 -6.97
N GLU A 181 -3.18 -18.69 -6.75
CA GLU A 181 -2.52 -18.76 -5.44
C GLU A 181 -2.89 -17.58 -4.53
N LEU A 182 -3.13 -16.41 -5.11
CA LEU A 182 -3.47 -15.17 -4.44
C LEU A 182 -4.77 -14.58 -4.99
N SER A 183 -5.50 -13.89 -4.14
CA SER A 183 -6.69 -13.12 -4.53
C SER A 183 -6.91 -11.97 -3.56
N GLU A 184 -7.69 -11.00 -3.99
CA GLU A 184 -8.18 -9.95 -3.09
C GLU A 184 -9.12 -10.55 -2.05
N LYS A 185 -8.86 -10.26 -0.77
CA LYS A 185 -9.63 -10.76 0.38
C LYS A 185 -9.68 -9.67 1.43
N HIS A 186 -10.78 -8.96 1.50
CA HIS A 186 -11.03 -7.94 2.51
C HIS A 186 -12.25 -8.32 3.34
N ASP A 187 -12.23 -7.97 4.62
CA ASP A 187 -13.37 -8.11 5.52
C ASP A 187 -13.47 -6.85 6.41
N PRO A 188 -14.47 -5.99 6.16
CA PRO A 188 -15.48 -6.07 5.08
C PRO A 188 -14.90 -5.76 3.69
N GLU A 189 -15.48 -6.38 2.64
CA GLU A 189 -15.17 -6.03 1.26
C GLU A 189 -15.88 -4.75 0.85
N THR A 190 -15.15 -3.82 0.22
CA THR A 190 -15.66 -2.50 -0.17
C THR A 190 -15.34 -2.11 -1.62
N HIS A 191 -14.57 -2.95 -2.34
CA HIS A 191 -14.16 -2.65 -3.70
C HIS A 191 -15.21 -3.13 -4.72
N LEU A 192 -15.41 -2.33 -5.77
CA LEU A 192 -16.47 -2.53 -6.75
C LEU A 192 -16.40 -3.89 -7.43
N ILE A 193 -15.21 -4.28 -7.94
CA ILE A 193 -15.07 -5.50 -8.72
C ILE A 193 -15.37 -6.76 -7.89
N PRO A 194 -14.79 -6.94 -6.69
CA PRO A 194 -15.16 -8.05 -5.82
C PRO A 194 -16.64 -8.07 -5.45
N LEU A 195 -17.23 -6.91 -5.07
CA LEU A 195 -18.66 -6.82 -4.75
C LEU A 195 -19.56 -7.20 -5.94
N ALA A 196 -19.23 -6.74 -7.15
CA ALA A 196 -19.95 -7.08 -8.36
C ALA A 196 -19.89 -8.59 -8.66
N LEU A 197 -18.69 -9.20 -8.50
CA LEU A 197 -18.52 -10.64 -8.67
C LEU A 197 -19.24 -11.44 -7.59
N MET A 198 -19.26 -10.97 -6.34
CA MET A 198 -20.03 -11.61 -5.26
C MET A 198 -21.52 -11.55 -5.52
N ALA A 199 -22.05 -10.43 -6.02
CA ALA A 199 -23.46 -10.30 -6.40
C ALA A 199 -23.79 -11.20 -7.61
N ALA A 200 -22.98 -11.18 -8.64
CA ALA A 200 -23.15 -12.06 -9.82
C ALA A 200 -23.07 -13.56 -9.47
N GLY A 201 -22.23 -13.90 -8.47
CA GLY A 201 -22.09 -15.27 -7.96
C GLY A 201 -23.11 -15.68 -6.90
N GLY A 202 -24.11 -14.83 -6.59
CA GLY A 202 -25.17 -15.10 -5.60
C GLY A 202 -24.70 -15.11 -4.14
N ARG A 203 -23.52 -14.53 -3.86
CA ARG A 203 -23.02 -14.36 -2.48
C ARG A 203 -23.54 -13.08 -1.81
N LEU A 204 -23.99 -12.11 -2.61
CA LEU A 204 -24.70 -10.92 -2.19
C LEU A 204 -26.03 -10.86 -2.93
N ASP A 205 -27.08 -10.40 -2.26
CA ASP A 205 -28.41 -10.27 -2.85
C ASP A 205 -28.46 -9.19 -3.93
N ARG A 206 -27.63 -8.16 -3.81
CA ARG A 206 -27.59 -7.02 -4.72
C ARG A 206 -26.25 -6.28 -4.64
N LEU A 207 -25.99 -5.45 -5.65
CA LEU A 207 -24.98 -4.40 -5.64
C LEU A 207 -25.69 -3.05 -5.44
N ASP A 208 -25.29 -2.28 -4.42
CA ASP A 208 -25.88 -0.98 -4.15
C ASP A 208 -25.17 0.12 -4.95
N ILE A 209 -25.95 1.02 -5.57
CA ILE A 209 -25.48 2.24 -6.23
C ILE A 209 -25.70 3.39 -5.25
N TYR A 210 -24.63 4.05 -4.80
CA TYR A 210 -24.65 5.06 -3.75
C TYR A 210 -24.99 6.49 -4.22
N GLY A 211 -25.21 6.70 -5.52
CA GLY A 211 -25.62 7.99 -6.09
C GLY A 211 -25.61 7.96 -7.61
N ASP A 212 -26.53 8.75 -8.18
CA ASP A 212 -26.70 8.95 -9.62
C ASP A 212 -26.89 10.45 -9.96
N ASP A 213 -26.50 11.32 -9.03
CA ASP A 213 -26.70 12.78 -9.08
C ASP A 213 -25.37 13.56 -9.18
N TYR A 214 -24.31 12.91 -9.64
CA TYR A 214 -23.02 13.56 -9.89
C TYR A 214 -23.12 14.55 -11.07
N PRO A 215 -22.34 15.64 -11.06
CA PRO A 215 -22.31 16.63 -12.16
C PRO A 215 -21.54 16.09 -13.39
N THR A 216 -21.99 14.96 -13.92
CA THR A 216 -21.45 14.25 -15.09
C THR A 216 -22.56 13.99 -16.09
N PRO A 217 -22.27 13.74 -17.40
CA PRO A 217 -23.31 13.55 -18.41
C PRO A 217 -24.32 12.45 -18.14
N ASP A 218 -23.93 11.42 -17.38
CA ASP A 218 -24.75 10.26 -17.03
C ASP A 218 -25.11 10.17 -15.53
N GLY A 219 -24.73 11.19 -14.74
CA GLY A 219 -24.98 11.23 -13.31
C GLY A 219 -24.10 10.31 -12.48
N THR A 220 -23.17 9.57 -13.08
CA THR A 220 -22.29 8.66 -12.36
C THR A 220 -20.97 9.32 -11.93
N CYS A 221 -20.28 8.76 -10.94
CA CYS A 221 -18.99 9.25 -10.52
C CYS A 221 -17.89 8.91 -11.56
N ILE A 222 -16.91 9.82 -11.70
CA ILE A 222 -15.73 9.58 -12.55
C ILE A 222 -14.80 8.58 -11.85
N ARG A 223 -14.40 7.54 -12.55
CA ARG A 223 -13.46 6.49 -12.10
C ARG A 223 -12.49 6.14 -13.23
N ASP A 224 -11.47 5.36 -12.89
CA ASP A 224 -10.36 4.96 -13.77
C ASP A 224 -10.28 3.43 -13.98
N TYR A 225 -11.42 2.77 -13.95
CA TYR A 225 -11.49 1.30 -14.20
C TYR A 225 -11.21 0.95 -15.64
#